data_3ed8b3ea278aee4fde196d7d0a58ad61
#
_entry.id   3ed8b3ea278aee4fde196d7d0a58ad61
#
_cell.length_a   1.000
_cell.length_b   1.000
_cell.length_c   1.000
_cell.angle_alpha   90.00
_cell.angle_beta   90.00
_cell.angle_gamma   90.00
#
_symmetry.space_group_name_H-M   'P 1'
#
loop_
_entity.id
_entity.type
_entity.pdbx_description
1 polymer ?
#
loop_
_entity_poly.entity_id
_entity_poly.type
_entity_poly.pdbx_seq_one_letter_code
_entity_poly.pdbx_strand_id
1 'polypeptide(L)'
;MNKTDPSWAEVRAVLRDRGVADGAVVLPGDHGAVWEGALSLSSGDDARWALSTIDYGQSRVLLRRSTAAEIVTALYQYALSPMPEPLPLPESERESMLAWAAPHVLDLAARNVHDTLIDLPANLLLDRIGTLDGFLLYPTGTSFEARSLPVTALDQPLQKFVTTDQIRVRATVTPPWFGRDGGGVRFSIENQTLGIRDLAREGQLRQLT
;
A
#
# COMPACT_ATOMS: atom_id res chain seq x y z
N MET A 1 -1.41 -19.28 -29.34
CA MET A 1 -1.83 -17.97 -28.79
C MET A 1 -3.31 -17.82 -29.11
N ASN A 2 -4.16 -17.84 -28.09
CA ASN A 2 -5.59 -17.59 -28.27
C ASN A 2 -5.77 -16.13 -28.69
N LYS A 3 -6.57 -15.86 -29.71
CA LYS A 3 -6.86 -14.52 -30.28
C LYS A 3 -7.54 -13.54 -29.31
N THR A 4 -7.66 -13.87 -28.03
CA THR A 4 -8.41 -13.13 -26.99
C THR A 4 -7.56 -12.61 -25.84
N ASP A 5 -6.26 -12.90 -25.79
CA ASP A 5 -5.41 -12.38 -24.73
C ASP A 5 -5.03 -10.92 -25.01
N PRO A 6 -5.13 -10.03 -24.00
CA PRO A 6 -4.80 -8.62 -24.18
C PRO A 6 -3.31 -8.45 -24.48
N SER A 7 -2.98 -7.45 -25.30
CA SER A 7 -1.59 -7.02 -25.47
C SER A 7 -1.15 -6.28 -24.20
N TRP A 8 -0.16 -6.82 -23.49
CA TRP A 8 0.36 -6.18 -22.28
C TRP A 8 0.98 -4.80 -22.57
N ALA A 9 1.50 -4.60 -23.79
CA ALA A 9 1.97 -3.29 -24.24
C ALA A 9 0.83 -2.28 -24.35
N GLU A 10 -0.35 -2.68 -24.84
CA GLU A 10 -1.54 -1.82 -24.90
C GLU A 10 -2.07 -1.54 -23.49
N VAL A 11 -2.10 -2.53 -22.61
CA VAL A 11 -2.47 -2.33 -21.19
C VAL A 11 -1.53 -1.31 -20.54
N ARG A 12 -0.23 -1.42 -20.76
CA ARG A 12 0.77 -0.46 -20.26
C ARG A 12 0.53 0.95 -20.80
N ALA A 13 0.24 1.08 -22.10
CA ALA A 13 -0.05 2.38 -22.72
C ALA A 13 -1.27 3.04 -22.07
N VAL A 14 -2.37 2.29 -21.88
CA VAL A 14 -3.57 2.83 -21.22
C VAL A 14 -3.29 3.29 -19.80
N LEU A 15 -2.49 2.55 -19.01
CA LEU A 15 -2.13 2.94 -17.65
C LEU A 15 -1.31 4.24 -17.64
N ARG A 16 -0.32 4.37 -18.54
CA ARG A 16 0.51 5.59 -18.68
C ARG A 16 -0.33 6.81 -19.08
N ASP A 17 -1.25 6.67 -20.03
CA ASP A 17 -2.15 7.74 -20.47
C ASP A 17 -3.07 8.23 -19.33
N ARG A 18 -3.29 7.41 -18.33
CA ARG A 18 -4.05 7.75 -17.12
C ARG A 18 -3.17 8.15 -15.94
N GLY A 19 -1.86 8.38 -16.16
CA GLY A 19 -0.93 8.88 -15.15
C GLY A 19 -0.42 7.82 -14.16
N VAL A 20 -0.62 6.52 -14.45
CA VAL A 20 -0.08 5.44 -13.61
C VAL A 20 1.39 5.23 -13.96
N ALA A 21 2.27 5.39 -12.97
CA ALA A 21 3.71 5.19 -13.14
C ALA A 21 4.04 3.72 -13.45
N ASP A 22 5.08 3.47 -14.23
CA ASP A 22 5.45 2.12 -14.67
C ASP A 22 5.74 1.18 -13.49
N GLY A 23 6.44 1.65 -12.46
CA GLY A 23 6.75 0.88 -11.26
C GLY A 23 5.53 0.59 -10.37
N ALA A 24 4.40 1.28 -10.59
CA ALA A 24 3.18 1.11 -9.79
C ALA A 24 2.34 -0.11 -10.20
N VAL A 25 2.57 -0.67 -11.39
CA VAL A 25 1.86 -1.87 -11.87
C VAL A 25 2.85 -2.80 -12.58
N VAL A 26 2.89 -4.04 -12.16
CA VAL A 26 3.70 -5.11 -12.77
C VAL A 26 2.80 -5.94 -13.67
N LEU A 27 3.10 -5.97 -14.95
CA LEU A 27 2.41 -6.78 -15.96
C LEU A 27 3.25 -8.02 -16.31
N PRO A 28 2.65 -9.08 -16.84
CA PRO A 28 3.39 -10.26 -17.30
C PRO A 28 4.50 -9.89 -18.29
N GLY A 29 5.73 -10.32 -18.01
CA GLY A 29 6.91 -10.01 -18.82
C GLY A 29 7.66 -8.73 -18.42
N ASP A 30 7.19 -7.97 -17.44
CA ASP A 30 7.95 -6.85 -16.90
C ASP A 30 9.15 -7.31 -16.08
N HIS A 31 10.27 -6.59 -16.20
CA HIS A 31 11.51 -6.83 -15.46
C HIS A 31 12.07 -5.56 -14.79
N GLY A 32 11.25 -4.51 -14.72
CA GLY A 32 11.63 -3.22 -14.13
C GLY A 32 11.58 -3.20 -12.60
N ALA A 33 11.94 -2.05 -12.04
CA ALA A 33 11.81 -1.81 -10.60
C ALA A 33 10.33 -1.81 -10.19
N VAL A 34 10.04 -2.52 -9.11
CA VAL A 34 8.71 -2.62 -8.52
C VAL A 34 8.64 -1.65 -7.35
N TRP A 35 7.61 -0.80 -7.33
CA TRP A 35 7.37 0.12 -6.23
C TRP A 35 6.72 -0.59 -5.04
N GLU A 36 6.93 -0.05 -3.85
CA GLU A 36 6.18 -0.48 -2.67
C GLU A 36 4.67 -0.22 -2.89
N GLY A 37 3.87 -1.25 -2.67
CA GLY A 37 2.44 -1.22 -2.93
C GLY A 37 2.05 -1.39 -4.40
N ALA A 38 2.96 -1.76 -5.30
CA ALA A 38 2.62 -1.98 -6.70
C ALA A 38 1.55 -3.05 -6.87
N LEU A 39 0.63 -2.81 -7.80
CA LEU A 39 -0.27 -3.85 -8.29
C LEU A 39 0.48 -4.82 -9.21
N SER A 40 0.08 -6.07 -9.21
CA SER A 40 0.71 -7.10 -10.04
C SER A 40 -0.36 -8.01 -10.65
N LEU A 41 -0.21 -8.32 -11.94
CA LEU A 41 -1.01 -9.33 -12.62
C LEU A 41 -0.17 -10.58 -12.84
N SER A 42 -0.70 -11.73 -12.42
CA SER A 42 -0.08 -13.03 -12.65
C SER A 42 -1.11 -14.10 -12.92
N SER A 43 -0.74 -15.12 -13.71
CA SER A 43 -1.52 -16.36 -13.84
C SER A 43 -1.02 -17.38 -12.82
N GLY A 44 -1.95 -18.01 -12.09
CA GLY A 44 -1.63 -19.08 -11.15
C GLY A 44 -1.59 -20.45 -11.83
N ASP A 45 -1.14 -21.47 -11.09
CA ASP A 45 -1.11 -22.88 -11.54
C ASP A 45 -2.50 -23.44 -11.82
N ASP A 46 -3.54 -22.85 -11.22
CA ASP A 46 -4.95 -23.16 -11.44
C ASP A 46 -5.53 -22.51 -12.71
N ALA A 47 -4.67 -21.96 -13.58
CA ALA A 47 -5.02 -21.21 -14.78
C ALA A 47 -5.91 -19.98 -14.54
N ARG A 48 -6.07 -19.55 -13.29
CA ARG A 48 -6.76 -18.30 -12.95
C ARG A 48 -5.79 -17.14 -12.84
N TRP A 49 -6.26 -15.96 -13.23
CA TRP A 49 -5.55 -14.73 -13.11
C TRP A 49 -5.78 -14.09 -11.74
N ALA A 50 -4.72 -13.52 -11.18
CA ALA A 50 -4.76 -12.79 -9.92
C ALA A 50 -4.33 -11.33 -10.13
N LEU A 51 -5.05 -10.40 -9.51
CA LEU A 51 -4.59 -9.05 -9.19
C LEU A 51 -4.12 -9.06 -7.75
N SER A 52 -2.86 -8.74 -7.56
CA SER A 52 -2.22 -8.71 -6.24
C SER A 52 -1.62 -7.34 -5.99
N THR A 53 -1.34 -7.04 -4.73
CA THR A 53 -0.45 -5.93 -4.34
C THR A 53 0.84 -6.48 -3.75
N ILE A 54 1.95 -5.75 -3.95
CA ILE A 54 3.29 -6.13 -3.49
C ILE A 54 3.79 -5.06 -2.52
N ASP A 55 4.05 -5.44 -1.29
CA ASP A 55 4.59 -4.57 -0.26
C ASP A 55 5.68 -5.29 0.52
N TYR A 56 6.83 -4.65 0.73
CA TYR A 56 7.93 -5.22 1.50
C TYR A 56 8.33 -6.63 1.02
N GLY A 57 8.36 -6.81 -0.31
CA GLY A 57 8.63 -8.10 -0.95
C GLY A 57 7.56 -9.18 -0.76
N GLN A 58 6.44 -8.86 -0.13
CA GLN A 58 5.31 -9.78 0.06
C GLN A 58 4.20 -9.45 -0.93
N SER A 59 3.53 -10.49 -1.44
CA SER A 59 2.40 -10.34 -2.33
C SER A 59 1.10 -10.78 -1.66
N ARG A 60 0.05 -9.99 -1.83
CA ARG A 60 -1.32 -10.31 -1.39
C ARG A 60 -2.27 -10.28 -2.57
N VAL A 61 -3.07 -11.32 -2.71
CA VAL A 61 -4.09 -11.42 -3.75
C VAL A 61 -5.32 -10.61 -3.33
N LEU A 62 -5.64 -9.56 -4.07
CA LEU A 62 -6.84 -8.75 -3.89
C LEU A 62 -8.06 -9.44 -4.52
N LEU A 63 -7.92 -9.97 -5.73
CA LEU A 63 -8.99 -10.66 -6.42
C LEU A 63 -8.47 -11.64 -7.50
N ARG A 64 -9.33 -12.56 -7.95
CA ARG A 64 -9.04 -13.51 -9.01
C ARG A 64 -10.10 -13.46 -10.12
N ARG A 65 -9.70 -13.82 -11.35
CA ARG A 65 -10.58 -13.93 -12.53
C ARG A 65 -10.18 -15.14 -13.36
N SER A 66 -11.08 -15.57 -14.23
CA SER A 66 -10.89 -16.75 -15.05
C SER A 66 -10.06 -16.48 -16.30
N THR A 67 -10.07 -15.25 -16.81
CA THR A 67 -9.42 -14.87 -18.07
C THR A 67 -8.53 -13.65 -17.93
N ALA A 68 -7.56 -13.51 -18.84
CA ALA A 68 -6.70 -12.33 -18.93
C ALA A 68 -7.50 -11.06 -19.20
N ALA A 69 -8.54 -11.11 -20.02
CA ALA A 69 -9.39 -9.94 -20.32
C ALA A 69 -10.16 -9.47 -19.07
N GLU A 70 -10.71 -10.41 -18.29
CA GLU A 70 -11.42 -10.08 -17.04
C GLU A 70 -10.50 -9.46 -15.99
N ILE A 71 -9.27 -9.97 -15.85
CA ILE A 71 -8.33 -9.41 -14.85
C ILE A 71 -7.82 -8.03 -15.27
N VAL A 72 -7.63 -7.76 -16.56
CA VAL A 72 -7.29 -6.42 -17.06
C VAL A 72 -8.43 -5.44 -16.81
N THR A 73 -9.68 -5.85 -17.05
CA THR A 73 -10.85 -5.04 -16.70
C THR A 73 -10.89 -4.73 -15.21
N ALA A 74 -10.64 -5.73 -14.37
CA ALA A 74 -10.58 -5.55 -12.92
C ALA A 74 -9.42 -4.63 -12.49
N LEU A 75 -8.24 -4.75 -13.11
CA LEU A 75 -7.12 -3.82 -12.89
C LEU A 75 -7.51 -2.38 -13.17
N TYR A 76 -8.15 -2.11 -14.33
CA TYR A 76 -8.59 -0.76 -14.67
C TYR A 76 -9.65 -0.25 -13.69
N GLN A 77 -10.62 -1.06 -13.34
CA GLN A 77 -11.63 -0.72 -12.32
C GLN A 77 -10.99 -0.42 -10.97
N TYR A 78 -9.99 -1.20 -10.56
CA TYR A 78 -9.30 -1.00 -9.29
C TYR A 78 -8.40 0.23 -9.31
N ALA A 79 -7.49 0.33 -10.28
CA ALA A 79 -6.45 1.34 -10.31
C ALA A 79 -6.93 2.73 -10.74
N LEU A 80 -7.91 2.79 -11.67
CA LEU A 80 -8.33 4.03 -12.32
C LEU A 80 -9.64 4.62 -11.79
N SER A 81 -10.35 3.92 -10.88
CA SER A 81 -11.54 4.51 -10.25
C SER A 81 -11.18 5.71 -9.39
N PRO A 82 -12.05 6.72 -9.35
CA PRO A 82 -11.81 7.92 -8.56
C PRO A 82 -11.49 7.63 -7.10
N MET A 83 -10.60 8.41 -6.55
CA MET A 83 -10.28 8.44 -5.11
C MET A 83 -10.97 9.65 -4.48
N PRO A 84 -11.33 9.58 -3.18
CA PRO A 84 -11.77 10.75 -2.45
C PRO A 84 -10.72 11.86 -2.50
N GLU A 85 -11.17 13.11 -2.65
CA GLU A 85 -10.25 14.26 -2.65
C GLU A 85 -9.41 14.30 -1.38
N PRO A 86 -8.09 14.56 -1.48
CA PRO A 86 -7.23 14.72 -0.32
C PRO A 86 -7.71 15.86 0.59
N LEU A 87 -7.58 15.64 1.89
CA LEU A 87 -7.98 16.61 2.90
C LEU A 87 -6.80 17.51 3.28
N PRO A 88 -6.93 18.84 3.26
CA PRO A 88 -5.95 19.72 3.88
C PRO A 88 -6.03 19.57 5.40
N LEU A 89 -4.90 19.42 6.07
CA LEU A 89 -4.83 19.34 7.52
C LEU A 89 -4.00 20.53 8.06
N PRO A 90 -4.58 21.42 8.89
CA PRO A 90 -3.87 22.54 9.51
C PRO A 90 -2.69 22.03 10.35
N GLU A 91 -1.57 22.76 10.35
CA GLU A 91 -0.36 22.34 11.06
C GLU A 91 -0.58 22.15 12.56
N SER A 92 -1.35 23.04 13.21
CA SER A 92 -1.66 22.94 14.64
C SER A 92 -2.47 21.68 14.98
N GLU A 93 -3.35 21.26 14.09
CA GLU A 93 -4.12 20.02 14.24
C GLU A 93 -3.22 18.81 14.05
N ARG A 94 -2.35 18.85 13.03
CA ARG A 94 -1.34 17.83 12.78
C ARG A 94 -0.42 17.62 13.99
N GLU A 95 0.11 18.71 14.57
CA GLU A 95 0.96 18.65 15.75
C GLU A 95 0.23 18.02 16.95
N SER A 96 -1.02 18.41 17.16
CA SER A 96 -1.86 17.85 18.24
C SER A 96 -2.08 16.35 18.08
N MET A 97 -2.39 15.89 16.86
CA MET A 97 -2.56 14.47 16.56
C MET A 97 -1.27 13.67 16.73
N LEU A 98 -0.13 14.22 16.30
CA LEU A 98 1.19 13.58 16.49
C LEU A 98 1.54 13.45 17.97
N ALA A 99 1.35 14.51 18.74
CA ALA A 99 1.62 14.50 20.18
C ALA A 99 0.74 13.48 20.92
N TRP A 100 -0.53 13.38 20.52
CA TRP A 100 -1.44 12.40 21.10
C TRP A 100 -1.06 10.95 20.74
N ALA A 101 -0.61 10.69 19.51
CA ALA A 101 -0.26 9.33 19.06
C ALA A 101 1.09 8.83 19.57
N ALA A 102 2.04 9.74 19.84
CA ALA A 102 3.42 9.38 20.15
C ALA A 102 3.58 8.37 21.32
N PRO A 103 2.89 8.52 22.48
CA PRO A 103 3.03 7.57 23.58
C PRO A 103 2.61 6.16 23.19
N HIS A 104 1.55 6.01 22.37
CA HIS A 104 1.05 4.71 21.92
C HIS A 104 2.04 4.01 20.97
N VAL A 105 2.61 4.78 20.03
CA VAL A 105 3.62 4.27 19.10
C VAL A 105 4.90 3.84 19.85
N LEU A 106 5.34 4.65 20.82
CA LEU A 106 6.51 4.35 21.65
C LEU A 106 6.28 3.09 22.52
N ASP A 107 5.08 2.90 23.06
CA ASP A 107 4.74 1.68 23.81
C ASP A 107 4.81 0.42 22.93
N LEU A 108 4.26 0.48 21.72
CA LEU A 108 4.34 -0.63 20.76
C LEU A 108 5.80 -0.95 20.40
N ALA A 109 6.62 0.07 20.16
CA ALA A 109 8.04 -0.10 19.87
C ALA A 109 8.80 -0.70 21.06
N ALA A 110 8.57 -0.18 22.29
CA ALA A 110 9.22 -0.64 23.51
C ALA A 110 8.88 -2.10 23.85
N ARG A 111 7.64 -2.52 23.56
CA ARG A 111 7.21 -3.92 23.73
C ARG A 111 7.73 -4.84 22.62
N ASN A 112 8.41 -4.30 21.62
CA ASN A 112 8.91 -5.04 20.46
C ASN A 112 7.83 -5.93 19.83
N VAL A 113 6.64 -5.35 19.58
CA VAL A 113 5.48 -6.12 19.09
C VAL A 113 5.78 -6.81 17.77
N HIS A 114 5.28 -8.04 17.61
CA HIS A 114 5.41 -8.82 16.40
C HIS A 114 4.06 -9.46 16.06
N ASP A 115 3.58 -9.20 14.85
CA ASP A 115 2.30 -9.71 14.32
C ASP A 115 1.12 -9.58 15.31
N THR A 116 1.14 -8.49 16.09
CA THR A 116 0.16 -8.27 17.16
C THR A 116 -1.08 -7.60 16.60
N LEU A 117 -2.23 -8.24 16.76
CA LEU A 117 -3.52 -7.70 16.34
C LEU A 117 -3.91 -6.54 17.25
N ILE A 118 -4.17 -5.37 16.67
CA ILE A 118 -4.63 -4.17 17.35
C ILE A 118 -5.68 -3.43 16.53
N ASP A 119 -6.43 -2.58 17.18
CA ASP A 119 -7.35 -1.65 16.52
C ASP A 119 -6.72 -0.24 16.58
N LEU A 120 -6.41 0.33 15.42
CA LEU A 120 -5.98 1.72 15.31
C LEU A 120 -7.18 2.63 15.54
N PRO A 121 -7.08 3.64 16.41
CA PRO A 121 -8.17 4.59 16.63
C PRO A 121 -8.33 5.56 15.45
N ALA A 122 -9.45 6.26 15.38
CA ALA A 122 -9.60 7.44 14.53
C ALA A 122 -8.63 8.55 14.93
N ASN A 123 -8.35 9.46 13.99
CA ASN A 123 -7.43 10.60 14.14
C ASN A 123 -5.95 10.23 14.32
N LEU A 124 -5.55 9.05 13.90
CA LEU A 124 -4.15 8.65 13.86
C LEU A 124 -3.53 9.05 12.51
N LEU A 125 -2.42 9.78 12.55
CA LEU A 125 -1.67 10.14 11.35
C LEU A 125 -0.73 9.00 10.94
N LEU A 126 -0.90 8.58 9.70
CA LEU A 126 -0.15 7.50 9.09
C LEU A 126 0.46 7.97 7.78
N ASP A 127 1.51 7.30 7.36
CA ASP A 127 2.06 7.50 6.03
C ASP A 127 2.61 6.20 5.44
N ARG A 128 2.99 6.26 4.17
CA ARG A 128 3.72 5.21 3.48
C ARG A 128 4.56 5.79 2.35
N ILE A 129 5.62 5.09 1.98
CA ILE A 129 6.37 5.31 0.74
C ILE A 129 5.85 4.31 -0.29
N GLY A 130 5.57 4.77 -1.50
CA GLY A 130 5.06 3.93 -2.58
C GLY A 130 3.67 4.32 -3.09
N THR A 131 2.94 3.35 -3.67
CA THR A 131 1.62 3.58 -4.25
C THR A 131 0.51 3.55 -3.20
N LEU A 132 -0.72 3.91 -3.60
CA LEU A 132 -1.92 3.80 -2.76
C LEU A 132 -2.42 2.35 -2.60
N ASP A 133 -1.86 1.40 -3.34
CA ASP A 133 -2.42 0.06 -3.48
C ASP A 133 -1.83 -0.96 -2.49
N GLY A 134 -0.83 -0.56 -1.70
CA GLY A 134 -0.20 -1.41 -0.69
C GLY A 134 -1.08 -1.74 0.51
N PHE A 135 -0.51 -2.48 1.45
CA PHE A 135 -1.18 -2.90 2.68
C PHE A 135 -0.41 -2.56 3.96
N LEU A 136 0.73 -1.87 3.82
CA LEU A 136 1.57 -1.44 4.95
C LEU A 136 1.48 0.07 5.15
N LEU A 137 1.27 0.47 6.39
CA LEU A 137 1.27 1.85 6.87
C LEU A 137 2.26 2.00 8.03
N TYR A 138 2.76 3.20 8.20
CA TYR A 138 3.65 3.57 9.31
C TYR A 138 3.07 4.79 10.04
N PRO A 139 3.32 4.94 11.34
CA PRO A 139 3.08 6.20 12.03
C PRO A 139 3.82 7.33 11.32
N THR A 140 3.16 8.47 11.12
CA THR A 140 3.79 9.64 10.49
C THR A 140 5.06 10.05 11.21
N GLY A 141 6.12 10.29 10.44
CA GLY A 141 7.44 10.64 10.96
C GLY A 141 8.38 9.44 11.19
N THR A 142 7.94 8.21 10.92
CA THR A 142 8.85 7.06 10.93
C THR A 142 9.95 7.29 9.89
N SER A 143 11.22 7.27 10.33
CA SER A 143 12.35 7.52 9.43
C SER A 143 12.51 6.42 8.37
N PHE A 144 13.18 6.74 7.26
CA PHE A 144 13.44 5.76 6.20
C PHE A 144 14.27 4.56 6.72
N GLU A 145 15.25 4.82 7.59
CA GLU A 145 16.05 3.78 8.25
C GLU A 145 15.17 2.84 9.09
N ALA A 146 14.25 3.41 9.88
CA ALA A 146 13.36 2.63 10.72
C ALA A 146 12.33 1.78 9.95
N ARG A 147 12.06 2.12 8.67
CA ARG A 147 11.17 1.34 7.80
C ARG A 147 11.86 0.12 7.17
N SER A 148 13.19 0.09 7.14
CA SER A 148 13.98 -0.95 6.45
C SER A 148 13.54 -1.21 5.01
N LEU A 149 13.25 -0.14 4.25
CA LEU A 149 12.88 -0.24 2.83
C LEU A 149 14.14 -0.28 1.95
N PRO A 150 14.05 -0.88 0.76
CA PRO A 150 15.16 -0.87 -0.21
C PRO A 150 15.46 0.57 -0.67
N VAL A 151 16.70 0.83 -1.08
CA VAL A 151 17.12 2.16 -1.54
C VAL A 151 16.28 2.69 -2.71
N THR A 152 15.74 1.81 -3.54
CA THR A 152 14.85 2.13 -4.65
C THR A 152 13.51 2.74 -4.21
N ALA A 153 13.18 2.67 -2.92
CA ALA A 153 12.00 3.33 -2.37
C ALA A 153 12.20 4.82 -2.07
N LEU A 154 13.44 5.33 -2.09
CA LEU A 154 13.73 6.75 -1.80
C LEU A 154 13.07 7.71 -2.81
N ASP A 155 12.99 7.30 -4.07
CA ASP A 155 12.42 8.13 -5.15
C ASP A 155 10.91 7.91 -5.34
N GLN A 156 10.29 7.11 -4.46
CA GLN A 156 8.86 6.84 -4.53
C GLN A 156 8.07 7.88 -3.71
N PRO A 157 6.80 8.15 -4.09
CA PRO A 157 6.01 9.17 -3.42
C PRO A 157 5.73 8.81 -1.96
N LEU A 158 5.80 9.81 -1.07
CA LEU A 158 5.31 9.71 0.29
C LEU A 158 3.81 10.04 0.30
N GLN A 159 3.01 9.06 0.67
CA GLN A 159 1.56 9.19 0.83
C GLN A 159 1.23 9.39 2.31
N LYS A 160 0.38 10.37 2.62
CA LYS A 160 -0.01 10.70 4.00
C LYS A 160 -1.50 10.47 4.20
N PHE A 161 -1.87 10.00 5.37
CA PHE A 161 -3.26 9.66 5.70
C PHE A 161 -3.60 10.04 7.13
N VAL A 162 -4.90 10.19 7.38
CA VAL A 162 -5.48 10.17 8.70
C VAL A 162 -6.54 9.06 8.76
N THR A 163 -6.59 8.32 9.85
CA THR A 163 -7.68 7.38 10.12
C THR A 163 -8.93 8.17 10.50
N THR A 164 -10.06 7.84 9.89
CA THR A 164 -11.36 8.48 10.16
C THR A 164 -12.27 7.58 10.98
N ASP A 165 -11.93 6.30 11.05
CA ASP A 165 -12.61 5.28 11.83
C ASP A 165 -11.59 4.29 12.40
N GLN A 166 -12.03 3.36 13.22
CA GLN A 166 -11.21 2.29 13.74
C GLN A 166 -10.81 1.32 12.63
N ILE A 167 -9.52 0.99 12.55
CA ILE A 167 -8.97 0.07 11.56
C ILE A 167 -8.26 -1.07 12.26
N ARG A 168 -8.65 -2.31 11.97
CA ARG A 168 -7.97 -3.50 12.47
C ARG A 168 -6.73 -3.81 11.67
N VAL A 169 -5.59 -3.88 12.37
CA VAL A 169 -4.26 -4.09 11.78
C VAL A 169 -3.42 -5.07 12.60
N ARG A 170 -2.35 -5.57 12.00
CA ARG A 170 -1.28 -6.28 12.69
C ARG A 170 -0.08 -5.35 12.84
N ALA A 171 0.28 -5.04 14.09
CA ALA A 171 1.43 -4.23 14.42
C ALA A 171 2.69 -5.11 14.51
N THR A 172 3.79 -4.63 13.93
CA THR A 172 5.10 -5.28 13.97
C THR A 172 6.19 -4.23 14.05
N VAL A 173 7.15 -4.41 14.94
CA VAL A 173 8.41 -3.67 14.89
C VAL A 173 9.21 -4.18 13.69
N THR A 174 9.56 -3.29 12.78
CA THR A 174 10.24 -3.61 11.53
C THR A 174 11.63 -4.20 11.83
N PRO A 175 11.94 -5.41 11.38
CA PRO A 175 13.27 -6.00 11.58
C PRO A 175 14.32 -5.28 10.73
N PRO A 176 15.61 -5.43 11.07
CA PRO A 176 16.71 -5.00 10.21
C PRO A 176 16.63 -5.67 8.84
N TRP A 177 16.68 -4.88 7.77
CA TRP A 177 16.71 -5.37 6.39
C TRP A 177 17.31 -4.32 5.45
N PHE A 178 17.75 -4.76 4.26
CA PHE A 178 18.39 -3.90 3.24
C PHE A 178 19.55 -3.05 3.76
N GLY A 179 20.30 -3.54 4.77
CA GLY A 179 21.39 -2.81 5.42
C GLY A 179 20.93 -1.67 6.33
N ARG A 180 19.69 -1.68 6.79
CA ARG A 180 19.08 -0.70 7.70
C ARG A 180 18.72 -1.35 9.03
N ASP A 181 18.74 -0.55 10.09
CA ASP A 181 18.53 -1.04 11.47
C ASP A 181 17.07 -1.44 11.76
N GLY A 182 16.11 -0.86 11.05
CA GLY A 182 14.70 -1.08 11.33
C GLY A 182 14.24 -0.36 12.61
N GLY A 183 13.39 -1.01 13.39
CA GLY A 183 12.90 -0.52 14.69
C GLY A 183 11.64 0.35 14.61
N GLY A 184 11.21 0.79 13.43
CA GLY A 184 9.94 1.49 13.26
C GLY A 184 8.74 0.55 13.43
N VAL A 185 7.67 1.02 14.04
CA VAL A 185 6.40 0.27 14.07
C VAL A 185 5.74 0.36 12.70
N ARG A 186 5.35 -0.77 12.14
CA ARG A 186 4.54 -0.84 10.93
C ARG A 186 3.19 -1.49 11.21
N PHE A 187 2.18 -1.08 10.48
CA PHE A 187 0.83 -1.59 10.53
C PHE A 187 0.47 -2.27 9.22
N SER A 188 0.11 -3.53 9.27
CA SER A 188 -0.34 -4.31 8.14
C SER A 188 -1.87 -4.47 8.23
N ILE A 189 -2.60 -4.06 7.19
CA ILE A 189 -4.06 -4.26 7.14
C ILE A 189 -4.36 -5.74 7.39
N GLU A 190 -5.27 -6.01 8.35
CA GLU A 190 -5.57 -7.39 8.76
C GLU A 190 -6.32 -8.15 7.66
N ASN A 191 -7.29 -7.52 7.01
CA ASN A 191 -8.01 -8.13 5.91
C ASN A 191 -7.10 -8.30 4.69
N GLN A 192 -6.81 -9.56 4.34
CA GLN A 192 -5.84 -9.92 3.31
C GLN A 192 -6.30 -9.58 1.87
N THR A 193 -7.57 -9.24 1.68
CA THR A 193 -8.14 -8.89 0.36
C THR A 193 -8.30 -7.38 0.16
N LEU A 194 -7.93 -6.56 1.15
CA LEU A 194 -8.00 -5.10 1.07
C LEU A 194 -6.60 -4.47 0.99
N GLY A 195 -6.50 -3.41 0.19
CA GLY A 195 -5.40 -2.47 0.17
C GLY A 195 -5.76 -1.13 0.82
N ILE A 196 -4.80 -0.24 0.93
CA ILE A 196 -4.98 1.11 1.48
C ILE A 196 -6.00 1.90 0.62
N ARG A 197 -5.99 1.68 -0.70
CA ARG A 197 -6.96 2.28 -1.63
C ARG A 197 -8.40 1.90 -1.25
N ASP A 198 -8.64 0.67 -0.85
CA ASP A 198 -9.97 0.22 -0.46
C ASP A 198 -10.42 0.92 0.84
N LEU A 199 -9.56 0.98 1.86
CA LEU A 199 -9.84 1.70 3.10
C LEU A 199 -10.12 3.20 2.86
N ALA A 200 -9.41 3.82 1.91
CA ALA A 200 -9.66 5.21 1.56
C ALA A 200 -10.99 5.39 0.82
N ARG A 201 -11.40 4.46 -0.03
CA ARG A 201 -12.71 4.48 -0.71
C ARG A 201 -13.86 4.21 0.24
N GLU A 202 -13.65 3.32 1.20
CA GLU A 202 -14.64 3.01 2.25
C GLU A 202 -14.74 4.11 3.32
N GLY A 203 -13.88 5.11 3.25
CA GLY A 203 -13.87 6.25 4.16
C GLY A 203 -13.22 5.97 5.52
N GLN A 204 -12.50 4.85 5.70
CA GLN A 204 -11.76 4.53 6.93
C GLN A 204 -10.41 5.24 7.00
N LEU A 205 -9.87 5.60 5.84
CA LEU A 205 -8.68 6.45 5.69
C LEU A 205 -9.02 7.67 4.84
N ARG A 206 -8.40 8.80 5.16
CA ARG A 206 -8.44 9.99 4.30
C ARG A 206 -7.02 10.37 3.93
N GLN A 207 -6.76 10.50 2.63
CA GLN A 207 -5.48 11.02 2.14
C GLN A 207 -5.35 12.49 2.50
N LEU A 208 -4.14 12.93 2.87
CA LEU A 208 -3.80 14.31 3.19
C LEU A 208 -2.97 14.94 2.07
N THR A 209 -3.12 16.26 1.89
CA THR A 209 -2.29 17.05 0.97
C THR A 209 -0.88 17.30 1.51
#